data_792fad8961933bb9aa337851a2e9d0ec
#
_entry.id   792fad8961933bb9aa337851a2e9d0ec
#
_cell.length_a   1.000
_cell.length_b   1.000
_cell.length_c   1.000
_cell.angle_alpha   90.00
_cell.angle_beta   90.00
_cell.angle_gamma   90.00
#
_symmetry.space_group_name_H-M   'P 1'
#
loop_
_entity.id
_entity.type
_entity.pdbx_description
1 polymer ?
#
loop_
_entity_poly.entity_id
_entity_poly.type
_entity_poly.pdbx_seq_one_letter_code
_entity_poly.pdbx_strand_id
1 'polypeptide(L)'
;MAKEAIGANAIFSGPQLGLSYIGKRVYGYSGNVAAVSGTDGTLFDFTTGTDPILLDLWWSWDYEAMGDATDFGITLTLNGQTVIDEEQSTRAGGGRVIMQIFHQRLLLPPLTAFVLTNTTSTGSNVNCAMTLDGIIIK
;
A
#
# COMPACT_ATOMS: atom_id res chain seq x y z
N MET A 1 13.30 10.63 -11.76
CA MET A 1 14.09 11.48 -10.86
C MET A 1 13.65 11.18 -9.44
N ALA A 2 14.56 10.72 -8.60
CA ALA A 2 14.24 10.55 -7.20
C ALA A 2 13.90 11.91 -6.59
N LYS A 3 12.75 12.01 -5.95
CA LYS A 3 12.35 13.25 -5.29
C LYS A 3 12.80 13.16 -3.84
N GLU A 4 13.81 13.87 -3.51
CA GLU A 4 14.27 13.98 -2.13
C GLU A 4 13.23 14.77 -1.32
N ALA A 5 12.76 14.20 -0.23
CA ALA A 5 11.81 14.88 0.61
C ALA A 5 12.54 15.85 1.52
N ILE A 6 12.18 17.11 1.45
CA ILE A 6 12.75 18.17 2.27
C ILE A 6 12.47 17.90 3.75
N GLY A 7 13.53 17.73 4.54
CA GLY A 7 13.48 17.61 5.98
C GLY A 7 13.35 16.20 6.54
N ALA A 8 13.26 15.17 5.70
CA ALA A 8 13.08 13.79 6.17
C ALA A 8 14.00 12.77 5.51
N ASN A 9 14.87 13.17 4.61
CA ASN A 9 15.82 12.28 3.93
C ASN A 9 15.18 10.97 3.42
N ALA A 10 13.94 11.04 2.93
CA ALA A 10 13.32 9.90 2.29
C ALA A 10 13.64 9.92 0.81
N ILE A 11 14.05 8.78 0.31
CA ILE A 11 14.33 8.57 -1.10
C ILE A 11 13.14 7.81 -1.68
N PHE A 12 12.52 8.37 -2.71
CA PHE A 12 11.48 7.68 -3.44
C PHE A 12 12.11 6.83 -4.54
N SER A 13 11.78 5.55 -4.56
CA SER A 13 12.14 4.65 -5.65
C SER A 13 10.92 4.43 -6.55
N GLY A 14 11.14 4.44 -7.86
CA GLY A 14 10.10 4.21 -8.85
C GLY A 14 9.26 5.44 -9.21
N PRO A 15 8.26 5.27 -10.11
CA PRO A 15 7.48 6.40 -10.63
C PRO A 15 6.40 6.83 -9.63
N GLN A 16 6.75 7.64 -8.66
CA GLN A 16 5.85 8.41 -7.80
C GLN A 16 5.07 7.65 -6.72
N LEU A 17 5.46 6.45 -6.36
CA LEU A 17 4.78 5.66 -5.34
C LEU A 17 5.37 5.89 -3.94
N GLY A 18 5.89 7.07 -3.70
CA GLY A 18 6.59 7.40 -2.47
C GLY A 18 5.80 8.32 -1.53
N LEU A 19 6.47 8.67 -0.44
CA LEU A 19 5.96 9.60 0.54
C LEU A 19 6.26 11.05 0.16
N SER A 20 5.33 11.93 0.45
CA SER A 20 5.53 13.38 0.43
C SER A 20 5.66 13.90 1.86
N TYR A 21 6.31 15.05 2.02
CA TYR A 21 6.62 15.61 3.34
C TYR A 21 6.19 17.06 3.46
N ILE A 22 5.66 17.40 4.64
CA ILE A 22 5.40 18.76 5.07
C ILE A 22 5.91 18.87 6.51
N GLY A 23 7.08 19.48 6.70
CA GLY A 23 7.74 19.52 7.99
C GLY A 23 8.06 18.12 8.51
N LYS A 24 7.47 17.73 9.63
CA LYS A 24 7.61 16.38 10.20
C LYS A 24 6.50 15.41 9.78
N ARG A 25 5.49 15.88 9.06
CA ARG A 25 4.42 15.02 8.57
C ARG A 25 4.81 14.38 7.25
N VAL A 26 4.43 13.13 7.11
CA VAL A 26 4.56 12.36 5.87
C VAL A 26 3.18 11.94 5.41
N TYR A 27 2.97 11.90 4.10
CA TYR A 27 1.72 11.44 3.51
C TYR A 27 1.96 10.84 2.13
N GLY A 28 1.07 9.99 1.71
CA GLY A 28 1.10 9.40 0.37
C GLY A 28 -0.27 8.90 -0.04
N TYR A 29 -0.51 8.92 -1.35
CA TYR A 29 -1.73 8.41 -1.97
C TYR A 29 -1.34 7.49 -3.12
N SER A 30 -1.83 6.26 -3.10
CA SER A 30 -1.55 5.33 -4.20
C SER A 30 -2.38 5.64 -5.45
N GLY A 31 -3.51 6.34 -5.28
CA GLY A 31 -4.57 6.31 -6.25
C GLY A 31 -5.24 4.93 -6.29
N ASN A 32 -6.06 4.70 -7.29
CA ASN A 32 -6.74 3.42 -7.49
C ASN A 32 -5.83 2.49 -8.32
N VAL A 33 -5.30 1.46 -7.69
CA VAL A 33 -4.35 0.53 -8.29
C VAL A 33 -5.00 -0.83 -8.47
N ALA A 34 -5.04 -1.32 -9.71
CA ALA A 34 -5.57 -2.63 -10.01
C ALA A 34 -4.54 -3.74 -9.79
N ALA A 35 -4.97 -4.83 -9.16
CA ALA A 35 -4.34 -6.13 -9.30
C ALA A 35 -5.11 -6.94 -10.34
N VAL A 36 -4.41 -7.57 -11.24
CA VAL A 36 -4.97 -8.44 -12.30
C VAL A 36 -4.41 -9.83 -12.08
N SER A 37 -5.21 -10.87 -12.31
CA SER A 37 -4.78 -12.26 -12.11
C SER A 37 -3.35 -12.52 -12.58
N GLY A 38 -2.52 -12.96 -11.66
CA GLY A 38 -1.10 -13.23 -11.88
C GLY A 38 -0.20 -12.00 -11.97
N THR A 39 -0.73 -10.79 -11.73
CA THR A 39 0.06 -9.55 -11.72
C THR A 39 -0.40 -8.66 -10.58
N ASP A 40 0.49 -8.45 -9.62
CA ASP A 40 0.24 -7.58 -8.48
C ASP A 40 0.32 -6.11 -8.89
N GLY A 41 -0.50 -5.28 -8.26
CA GLY A 41 -0.45 -3.83 -8.40
C GLY A 41 0.38 -3.19 -7.30
N THR A 42 1.43 -2.46 -7.63
CA THR A 42 2.23 -1.77 -6.63
C THR A 42 1.51 -0.52 -6.14
N LEU A 43 1.22 -0.47 -4.84
CA LEU A 43 0.61 0.68 -4.17
C LEU A 43 1.66 1.69 -3.75
N PHE A 44 2.73 1.22 -3.11
CA PHE A 44 3.85 2.03 -2.66
C PHE A 44 5.17 1.28 -2.79
N ASP A 45 6.21 1.99 -3.17
CA ASP A 45 7.58 1.51 -3.22
C ASP A 45 8.53 2.66 -2.91
N PHE A 46 9.10 2.67 -1.70
CA PHE A 46 10.03 3.71 -1.27
C PHE A 46 11.00 3.18 -0.20
N THR A 47 12.05 3.93 0.05
CA THR A 47 12.97 3.68 1.16
C THR A 47 12.90 4.86 2.13
N THR A 48 12.77 4.57 3.44
CA THR A 48 12.78 5.60 4.48
C THR A 48 14.17 6.25 4.57
N GLY A 49 14.20 7.49 5.06
CA GLY A 49 15.46 8.20 5.34
C GLY A 49 16.12 7.74 6.64
N THR A 50 16.90 8.63 7.25
CA THR A 50 17.67 8.35 8.47
C THR A 50 16.86 8.45 9.75
N ASP A 51 15.65 8.98 9.68
CA ASP A 51 14.75 9.10 10.83
C ASP A 51 13.64 8.05 10.76
N PRO A 52 13.23 7.46 11.89
CA PRO A 52 12.09 6.55 11.93
C PRO A 52 10.78 7.30 11.69
N ILE A 53 9.81 6.61 11.12
CA ILE A 53 8.48 7.14 10.79
C ILE A 53 7.42 6.31 11.50
N LEU A 54 6.54 6.96 12.26
CA LEU A 54 5.29 6.35 12.71
C LEU A 54 4.25 6.58 11.63
N LEU A 55 3.77 5.50 11.02
CA LEU A 55 2.93 5.53 9.84
C LEU A 55 1.56 4.90 10.12
N ASP A 56 0.52 5.57 9.67
CA ASP A 56 -0.84 5.03 9.58
C ASP A 56 -1.16 4.73 8.11
N LEU A 57 -1.61 3.51 7.87
CA LEU A 57 -2.06 3.02 6.57
C LEU A 57 -3.57 2.90 6.58
N TRP A 58 -4.21 3.44 5.55
CA TRP A 58 -5.66 3.34 5.36
C TRP A 58 -5.92 2.82 3.96
N TRP A 59 -6.69 1.74 3.82
CA TRP A 59 -7.00 1.17 2.50
C TRP A 59 -8.41 0.67 2.40
N SER A 60 -8.87 0.60 1.17
CA SER A 60 -10.13 -0.03 0.79
C SER A 60 -10.00 -0.70 -0.57
N TRP A 61 -10.77 -1.73 -0.79
CA TRP A 61 -10.90 -2.36 -2.09
C TRP A 61 -12.23 -2.02 -2.73
N ASP A 62 -12.20 -1.86 -4.05
CA ASP A 62 -13.38 -1.80 -4.89
C ASP A 62 -13.25 -2.90 -5.95
N TYR A 63 -14.18 -3.80 -5.97
CA TYR A 63 -14.24 -4.84 -6.98
C TYR A 63 -15.69 -5.05 -7.43
N GLU A 64 -15.85 -5.37 -8.70
CA GLU A 64 -17.10 -5.87 -9.22
C GLU A 64 -17.10 -7.39 -9.09
N ALA A 65 -18.05 -7.94 -8.35
CA ALA A 65 -18.16 -9.38 -8.20
C ALA A 65 -18.45 -9.99 -9.56
N MET A 66 -17.46 -10.65 -10.09
CA MET A 66 -17.58 -11.51 -11.24
C MET A 66 -18.07 -12.86 -10.75
N GLY A 67 -18.69 -13.66 -11.61
CA GLY A 67 -19.35 -14.91 -11.24
C GLY A 67 -18.53 -15.95 -10.49
N ASP A 68 -17.26 -15.72 -10.27
CA ASP A 68 -16.32 -16.61 -9.59
C ASP A 68 -15.85 -16.03 -8.25
N ALA A 69 -15.53 -16.93 -7.31
CA ALA A 69 -14.88 -16.56 -6.07
C ALA A 69 -13.52 -15.92 -6.36
N THR A 70 -13.23 -14.81 -5.70
CA THR A 70 -12.00 -14.06 -5.89
C THR A 70 -11.29 -13.90 -4.55
N ASP A 71 -10.03 -14.28 -4.49
CA ASP A 71 -9.15 -13.98 -3.39
C ASP A 71 -8.30 -12.77 -3.74
N PHE A 72 -8.26 -11.80 -2.84
CA PHE A 72 -7.52 -10.56 -3.02
C PHE A 72 -6.96 -10.09 -1.68
N GLY A 73 -5.92 -9.32 -1.71
CA GLY A 73 -5.29 -8.88 -0.48
C GLY A 73 -4.26 -7.79 -0.68
N ILE A 74 -3.57 -7.51 0.40
CA ILE A 74 -2.36 -6.68 0.39
C ILE A 74 -1.19 -7.45 0.99
N THR A 75 -0.02 -7.23 0.42
CA THR A 75 1.23 -7.73 0.97
C THR A 75 2.16 -6.55 1.19
N LEU A 76 2.62 -6.38 2.43
CA LEU A 76 3.65 -5.41 2.79
C LEU A 76 4.95 -6.13 3.09
N THR A 77 6.01 -5.71 2.44
CA THR A 77 7.36 -6.13 2.77
C THR A 77 8.19 -4.96 3.30
N LEU A 78 8.97 -5.23 4.32
CA LEU A 78 10.01 -4.32 4.83
C LEU A 78 11.37 -5.00 4.64
N ASN A 79 12.27 -4.36 3.90
CA ASN A 79 13.58 -4.93 3.56
C ASN A 79 13.47 -6.35 2.97
N GLY A 80 12.45 -6.61 2.16
CA GLY A 80 12.19 -7.91 1.54
C GLY A 80 11.56 -8.96 2.46
N GLN A 81 11.26 -8.64 3.73
CA GLN A 81 10.57 -9.54 4.65
C GLN A 81 9.08 -9.15 4.72
N THR A 82 8.21 -10.12 4.49
CA THR A 82 6.76 -9.91 4.60
C THR A 82 6.36 -9.68 6.06
N VAL A 83 5.71 -8.55 6.31
CA VAL A 83 5.24 -8.14 7.66
C VAL A 83 3.73 -8.02 7.74
N ILE A 84 3.07 -7.79 6.62
CA ILE A 84 1.61 -7.88 6.48
C ILE A 84 1.32 -8.72 5.25
N ASP A 85 0.47 -9.70 5.42
CA ASP A 85 -0.08 -10.51 4.35
C ASP A 85 -1.55 -10.75 4.70
N GLU A 86 -2.40 -9.88 4.17
CA GLU A 86 -3.83 -9.89 4.45
C GLU A 86 -4.58 -10.32 3.21
N GLU A 87 -5.37 -11.36 3.34
CA GLU A 87 -6.17 -11.92 2.27
C GLU A 87 -7.65 -11.92 2.63
N GLN A 88 -8.47 -11.56 1.67
CA GLN A 88 -9.92 -11.60 1.73
C GLN A 88 -10.43 -12.48 0.59
N SER A 89 -11.51 -13.20 0.86
CA SER A 89 -12.14 -14.05 -0.16
C SER A 89 -13.59 -13.65 -0.36
N THR A 90 -14.02 -13.66 -1.61
CA THR A 90 -15.42 -13.48 -1.96
C THR A 90 -16.00 -14.78 -2.51
N ARG A 91 -17.30 -14.93 -2.37
CA ARG A 91 -18.02 -16.08 -2.96
C ARG A 91 -18.56 -15.71 -4.34
N ALA A 92 -18.66 -16.72 -5.21
CA ALA A 92 -19.29 -16.58 -6.51
C ALA A 92 -20.75 -16.10 -6.40
N GLY A 93 -21.18 -15.27 -7.34
CA GLY A 93 -22.57 -14.80 -7.45
C GLY A 93 -22.95 -13.61 -6.58
N GLY A 94 -21.99 -12.97 -5.92
CA GLY A 94 -22.20 -11.71 -5.20
C GLY A 94 -22.22 -10.51 -6.15
N GLY A 95 -23.01 -9.48 -5.83
CA GLY A 95 -22.94 -8.20 -6.51
C GLY A 95 -21.69 -7.39 -6.08
N ARG A 96 -21.58 -6.17 -6.60
CA ARG A 96 -20.52 -5.24 -6.17
C ARG A 96 -20.46 -5.12 -4.65
N VAL A 97 -19.30 -5.34 -4.07
CA VAL A 97 -19.08 -5.21 -2.64
C VAL A 97 -18.14 -4.04 -2.39
N ILE A 98 -18.62 -3.08 -1.64
CA ILE A 98 -17.77 -2.02 -1.09
C ILE A 98 -17.20 -2.55 0.21
N MET A 99 -15.91 -2.73 0.25
CA MET A 99 -15.20 -3.23 1.42
C MET A 99 -15.06 -2.13 2.47
N GLN A 100 -14.98 -2.55 3.72
CA GLN A 100 -14.67 -1.64 4.82
C GLN A 100 -13.33 -0.94 4.60
N ILE A 101 -13.17 0.21 5.21
CA ILE A 101 -11.87 0.87 5.31
C ILE A 101 -11.07 0.15 6.40
N PHE A 102 -9.91 -0.33 6.03
CA PHE A 102 -8.94 -0.95 6.94
C PHE A 102 -7.92 0.07 7.40
N HIS A 103 -7.41 -0.13 8.59
CA HIS A 103 -6.40 0.74 9.18
C HIS A 103 -5.35 -0.08 9.91
N GLN A 104 -4.09 0.24 9.66
CA GLN A 104 -2.96 -0.34 10.34
C GLN A 104 -1.95 0.76 10.69
N ARG A 105 -1.44 0.71 11.93
CA ARG A 105 -0.33 1.57 12.36
C ARG A 105 0.94 0.77 12.49
N LEU A 106 2.05 1.31 12.01
CA LEU A 106 3.36 0.69 12.17
C LEU A 106 4.47 1.73 12.29
N LEU A 107 5.55 1.32 12.96
CA LEU A 107 6.78 2.07 13.04
C LEU A 107 7.74 1.57 11.96
N LEU A 108 8.16 2.48 11.08
CA LEU A 108 9.18 2.20 10.08
C LEU A 108 10.55 2.63 10.63
N PRO A 109 11.49 1.70 10.77
CA PRO A 109 12.87 2.04 11.10
C PRO A 109 13.53 2.91 10.01
N PRO A 110 14.64 3.56 10.33
CA PRO A 110 15.46 4.23 9.33
C PRO A 110 15.95 3.27 8.24
N LEU A 111 16.17 3.80 7.04
CA LEU A 111 16.74 3.09 5.90
C LEU A 111 16.01 1.78 5.55
N THR A 112 14.70 1.78 5.72
CA THR A 112 13.85 0.61 5.46
C THR A 112 13.24 0.71 4.07
N ALA A 113 13.47 -0.29 3.24
CA ALA A 113 12.76 -0.48 1.98
C ALA A 113 11.33 -0.95 2.28
N PHE A 114 10.35 -0.17 1.86
CA PHE A 114 8.92 -0.40 2.04
C PHE A 114 8.28 -0.66 0.69
N VAL A 115 7.72 -1.85 0.52
CA VAL A 115 6.98 -2.21 -0.69
C VAL A 115 5.62 -2.76 -0.30
N LEU A 116 4.58 -2.15 -0.84
CA LEU A 116 3.20 -2.55 -0.60
C LEU A 116 2.51 -2.83 -1.92
N THR A 117 1.94 -4.01 -2.04
CA THR A 117 1.26 -4.48 -3.25
C THR A 117 -0.19 -4.85 -2.98
N ASN A 118 -1.04 -4.60 -3.96
CA ASN A 118 -2.39 -5.14 -4.07
C ASN A 118 -2.31 -6.45 -4.86
N THR A 119 -2.84 -7.53 -4.31
CA THR A 119 -2.73 -8.88 -4.87
C THR A 119 -4.09 -9.45 -5.23
N THR A 120 -4.14 -10.35 -6.20
CA THR A 120 -5.32 -11.16 -6.50
C THR A 120 -4.90 -12.53 -7.06
N SER A 121 -5.56 -13.57 -6.60
CA SER A 121 -5.28 -14.95 -7.03
C SER A 121 -6.12 -15.42 -8.20
N THR A 122 -7.17 -14.70 -8.58
CA THR A 122 -8.14 -15.11 -9.60
C THR A 122 -8.35 -14.05 -10.68
N GLY A 123 -8.98 -14.45 -11.78
CA GLY A 123 -9.07 -13.68 -13.02
C GLY A 123 -9.84 -12.35 -12.99
N SER A 124 -10.29 -11.90 -11.83
CA SER A 124 -10.98 -10.63 -11.66
C SER A 124 -10.03 -9.51 -11.30
N ASN A 125 -10.24 -8.32 -11.82
CA ASN A 125 -9.51 -7.14 -11.41
C ASN A 125 -10.03 -6.67 -10.06
N VAL A 126 -9.12 -6.43 -9.13
CA VAL A 126 -9.43 -5.85 -7.84
C VAL A 126 -8.67 -4.55 -7.68
N ASN A 127 -9.39 -3.47 -7.50
CA ASN A 127 -8.81 -2.16 -7.30
C ASN A 127 -8.64 -1.90 -5.81
N CYS A 128 -7.47 -1.39 -5.44
CA CYS A 128 -7.19 -0.93 -4.09
C CYS A 128 -6.75 0.52 -4.12
N ALA A 129 -7.29 1.31 -3.22
CA ALA A 129 -6.82 2.67 -2.97
C ALA A 129 -6.30 2.76 -1.54
N MET A 130 -5.13 3.36 -1.38
CA MET A 130 -4.48 3.49 -0.09
C MET A 130 -4.01 4.91 0.18
N THR A 131 -4.14 5.30 1.42
CA THR A 131 -3.60 6.54 1.96
C THR A 131 -2.61 6.21 3.07
N LEU A 132 -1.47 6.87 3.03
CA LEU A 132 -0.48 6.88 4.10
C LEU A 132 -0.49 8.24 4.78
N ASP A 133 -0.48 8.26 6.09
CA ASP A 133 -0.27 9.47 6.92
C ASP A 133 0.64 9.11 8.08
N GLY A 134 1.55 9.99 8.42
CA GLY A 134 2.47 9.68 9.50
C GLY A 134 3.29 10.87 9.99
N ILE A 135 4.18 10.56 10.92
CA ILE A 135 5.06 11.55 11.53
C ILE A 135 6.47 10.99 11.67
N ILE A 136 7.45 11.85 11.36
CA ILE A 136 8.85 11.57 11.62
C ILE A 136 9.11 11.70 13.12
N ILE A 137 9.72 10.69 13.70
CA ILE A 137 10.10 10.66 15.12
C ILE A 137 11.58 11.05 15.20
N LYS A 138 11.86 12.10 15.99
CA LYS A 138 13.22 12.56 16.28
C LYS A 138 13.53 12.37 17.75
#